data_233eb6fdd37a9d3590340e20ba4cdbeb
#
_entry.id   233eb6fdd37a9d3590340e20ba4cdbeb
#
_cell.length_a   1.000
_cell.length_b   1.000
_cell.length_c   1.000
_cell.angle_alpha   90.00
_cell.angle_beta   90.00
_cell.angle_gamma   90.00
#
_symmetry.space_group_name_H-M   'P 1'
#
loop_
_entity.id
_entity.type
_entity.pdbx_description
1 polymer ?
#
loop_
_entity_poly.entity_id
_entity_poly.type
_entity_poly.pdbx_seq_one_letter_code
_entity_poly.pdbx_strand_id
1 'polypeptide(L)'
;MRNPQPDAALAELLVSVAAKQPACRSTETGSATTWSIGGMVFAMLDGGVAEFRLDVPIAAAAQRTPDTSASPRGSEWVAFRPGLMDHEAADRVTAWFQAAARRATG
;
A
#
# COMPACT_ATOMS: atom_id res chain seq x y z
N MET A 1 7.50 1.88 -28.11
CA MET A 1 7.29 2.51 -26.80
C MET A 1 7.06 1.45 -25.75
N ARG A 2 7.75 1.53 -24.67
CA ARG A 2 7.64 0.52 -23.60
C ARG A 2 6.48 0.88 -22.66
N ASN A 3 5.67 -0.11 -22.34
CA ASN A 3 4.64 0.07 -21.32
C ASN A 3 5.29 0.19 -19.94
N PRO A 4 4.75 1.03 -19.06
CA PRO A 4 5.26 1.11 -17.70
C PRO A 4 5.19 -0.24 -17.00
N GLN A 5 6.22 -0.56 -16.25
CA GLN A 5 6.19 -1.75 -15.40
C GLN A 5 5.16 -1.52 -14.28
N PRO A 6 4.34 -2.54 -13.92
CA PRO A 6 3.42 -2.39 -12.80
C PRO A 6 4.12 -1.98 -11.50
N ASP A 7 5.34 -2.48 -11.28
CA ASP A 7 6.13 -2.15 -10.09
C ASP A 7 6.45 -0.66 -10.02
N ALA A 8 6.89 -0.08 -11.14
CA ALA A 8 7.23 1.34 -11.20
C ALA A 8 5.98 2.21 -11.02
N ALA A 9 4.88 1.83 -11.67
CA ALA A 9 3.61 2.56 -11.56
C ALA A 9 3.08 2.52 -10.13
N LEU A 10 3.18 1.38 -9.46
CA LEU A 10 2.78 1.22 -8.07
C LEU A 10 3.63 2.10 -7.15
N ALA A 11 4.95 2.10 -7.34
CA ALA A 11 5.85 2.91 -6.53
C ALA A 11 5.57 4.41 -6.70
N GLU A 12 5.38 4.86 -7.93
CA GLU A 12 5.07 6.27 -8.21
C GLU A 12 3.76 6.70 -7.55
N LEU A 13 2.75 5.85 -7.63
CA LEU A 13 1.45 6.14 -7.02
C LEU A 13 1.57 6.26 -5.50
N LEU A 14 2.28 5.33 -4.86
CA LEU A 14 2.45 5.36 -3.41
C LEU A 14 3.19 6.61 -2.95
N VAL A 15 4.24 7.00 -3.66
CA VAL A 15 4.96 8.24 -3.36
C VAL A 15 4.03 9.45 -3.49
N SER A 16 3.22 9.48 -4.54
CA SER A 16 2.27 10.56 -4.80
C SER A 16 1.20 10.66 -3.71
N VAL A 17 0.63 9.52 -3.30
CA VAL A 17 -0.39 9.50 -2.25
C VAL A 17 0.21 9.88 -0.91
N ALA A 18 1.41 9.38 -0.61
CA ALA A 18 2.12 9.69 0.64
C ALA A 18 2.42 11.18 0.76
N ALA A 19 2.74 11.84 -0.34
CA ALA A 19 3.05 13.27 -0.34
C ALA A 19 1.87 14.13 0.12
N LYS A 20 0.64 13.59 0.06
CA LYS A 20 -0.57 14.28 0.50
C LYS A 20 -0.90 14.04 1.97
N GLN A 21 -0.07 13.27 2.68
CA GLN A 21 -0.27 12.95 4.11
C GLN A 21 0.83 13.67 4.91
N PRO A 22 0.55 14.85 5.47
CA PRO A 22 1.61 15.67 6.07
C PRO A 22 2.34 15.02 7.24
N ALA A 23 1.68 14.14 7.99
CA ALA A 23 2.29 13.46 9.12
C ALA A 23 3.03 12.18 8.72
N CYS A 24 2.97 11.79 7.46
CA CYS A 24 3.56 10.54 6.98
C CYS A 24 5.06 10.70 6.76
N ARG A 25 5.81 9.70 7.23
CA ARG A 25 7.25 9.61 7.00
C ARG A 25 7.57 8.34 6.24
N SER A 26 8.52 8.42 5.33
CA SER A 26 8.99 7.25 4.60
C SER A 26 10.42 6.92 5.02
N THR A 27 10.73 5.63 5.04
CA THR A 27 12.06 5.11 5.31
C THR A 27 12.39 4.07 4.26
N GLU A 28 13.56 4.18 3.66
CA GLU A 28 14.04 3.21 2.68
C GLU A 28 15.09 2.32 3.31
N THR A 29 14.93 1.00 3.15
CA THR A 29 15.87 0.02 3.66
C THR A 29 16.06 -1.05 2.58
N GLY A 30 17.21 -1.04 1.91
CA GLY A 30 17.44 -1.92 0.77
C GLY A 30 16.46 -1.62 -0.35
N SER A 31 15.70 -2.64 -0.77
CA SER A 31 14.67 -2.49 -1.81
C SER A 31 13.30 -2.12 -1.25
N ALA A 32 13.17 -2.04 0.07
CA ALA A 32 11.89 -1.81 0.72
C ALA A 32 11.72 -0.35 1.11
N THR A 33 10.49 0.15 1.00
CA THR A 33 10.09 1.46 1.52
C THR A 33 8.97 1.23 2.52
N THR A 34 9.06 1.88 3.68
CA THR A 34 8.01 1.84 4.69
C THR A 34 7.48 3.24 4.92
N TRP A 35 6.18 3.34 5.20
CA TRP A 35 5.53 4.61 5.57
C TRP A 35 4.97 4.47 6.97
N SER A 36 5.19 5.52 7.79
CA SER A 36 4.76 5.52 9.18
C SER A 36 4.18 6.87 9.57
N ILE A 37 3.34 6.84 10.61
CA ILE A 37 2.81 8.04 11.26
C ILE A 37 2.98 7.81 12.76
N GLY A 38 3.63 8.76 13.45
CA GLY A 38 3.85 8.63 14.87
C GLY A 38 4.62 7.39 15.28
N GLY A 39 5.53 6.94 14.42
CA GLY A 39 6.33 5.74 14.67
C GLY A 39 5.61 4.43 14.30
N MET A 40 4.34 4.49 13.91
CA MET A 40 3.59 3.30 13.53
C MET A 40 3.64 3.08 12.03
N VAL A 41 4.24 1.97 11.59
CA VAL A 41 4.28 1.59 10.18
C VAL A 41 2.89 1.12 9.76
N PHE A 42 2.38 1.68 8.67
CA PHE A 42 1.05 1.33 8.18
C PHE A 42 1.05 0.90 6.71
N ALA A 43 2.13 1.12 5.99
CA ALA A 43 2.23 0.73 4.59
C ALA A 43 3.68 0.40 4.26
N MET A 44 3.85 -0.52 3.33
CA MET A 44 5.18 -0.96 2.88
C MET A 44 5.13 -1.26 1.38
N LEU A 45 6.27 -1.10 0.73
CA LEU A 45 6.47 -1.52 -0.65
C LEU A 45 7.81 -2.23 -0.73
N ASP A 46 7.80 -3.45 -1.28
CA ASP A 46 9.04 -4.20 -1.53
C ASP A 46 8.89 -4.94 -2.85
N GLY A 47 9.72 -4.56 -3.81
CA GLY A 47 9.60 -5.07 -5.17
C GLY A 47 8.26 -4.63 -5.74
N GLY A 48 7.48 -5.55 -6.25
CA GLY A 48 6.15 -5.28 -6.81
C GLY A 48 5.02 -5.52 -5.83
N VAL A 49 5.28 -5.64 -4.53
CA VAL A 49 4.27 -5.95 -3.53
C VAL A 49 4.10 -4.77 -2.57
N ALA A 50 2.88 -4.26 -2.49
CA ALA A 50 2.52 -3.27 -1.48
C ALA A 50 1.73 -3.96 -0.36
N GLU A 51 1.97 -3.55 0.88
CA GLU A 51 1.25 -4.06 2.04
C GLU A 51 0.67 -2.90 2.82
N PHE A 52 -0.57 -3.08 3.30
CA PHE A 52 -1.29 -2.04 4.04
C PHE A 52 -1.87 -2.62 5.32
N ARG A 53 -1.78 -1.86 6.40
CA ARG A 53 -2.36 -2.23 7.68
C ARG A 53 -3.74 -1.61 7.82
N LEU A 54 -4.76 -2.44 7.74
CA LEU A 54 -6.17 -2.03 7.72
C LEU A 54 -6.90 -2.62 8.92
N ASP A 55 -8.08 -2.10 9.23
CA ASP A 55 -8.95 -2.76 10.18
C ASP A 55 -9.30 -4.17 9.67
N VAL A 56 -9.45 -5.13 10.57
CA VAL A 56 -9.65 -6.52 10.21
C VAL A 56 -10.78 -6.73 9.19
N PRO A 57 -11.98 -6.13 9.37
CA PRO A 57 -13.04 -6.30 8.37
C PRO A 57 -12.69 -5.73 7.00
N ILE A 58 -11.95 -4.61 6.97
CA ILE A 58 -11.51 -3.99 5.71
C ILE A 58 -10.45 -4.86 5.04
N ALA A 59 -9.52 -5.39 5.83
CA ALA A 59 -8.49 -6.30 5.31
C ALA A 59 -9.13 -7.55 4.71
N ALA A 60 -10.13 -8.12 5.38
CA ALA A 60 -10.85 -9.29 4.89
C ALA A 60 -11.55 -8.99 3.57
N ALA A 61 -12.21 -7.83 3.47
CA ALA A 61 -12.87 -7.42 2.23
C ALA A 61 -11.87 -7.18 1.10
N ALA A 62 -10.73 -6.58 1.42
CA ALA A 62 -9.68 -6.31 0.44
C ALA A 62 -9.16 -7.59 -0.21
N GLN A 63 -9.06 -8.68 0.54
CA GLN A 63 -8.57 -9.95 0.03
C GLN A 63 -9.49 -10.57 -1.04
N ARG A 64 -10.70 -10.06 -1.19
CA ARG A 64 -11.64 -10.50 -2.22
C ARG A 64 -11.45 -9.77 -3.54
N THR A 65 -10.57 -8.78 -3.56
CA THR A 65 -10.29 -8.03 -4.80
C THR A 65 -9.13 -8.67 -5.55
N PRO A 66 -9.02 -8.41 -6.87
CA PRO A 66 -7.93 -9.00 -7.66
C PRO A 66 -6.55 -8.65 -7.13
N ASP A 67 -5.61 -9.58 -7.28
CA ASP A 67 -4.19 -9.44 -6.96
C ASP A 67 -3.91 -9.17 -5.48
N THR A 68 -4.87 -9.42 -4.61
CA THR A 68 -4.78 -9.15 -3.18
C THR A 68 -4.85 -10.45 -2.39
N SER A 69 -3.99 -10.57 -1.39
CA SER A 69 -3.90 -11.78 -0.57
C SER A 69 -3.61 -11.41 0.88
N ALA A 70 -3.70 -12.42 1.74
CA ALA A 70 -3.32 -12.26 3.14
C ALA A 70 -1.81 -12.00 3.25
N SER A 71 -1.44 -11.09 4.14
CA SER A 71 -0.05 -10.85 4.44
C SER A 71 0.40 -11.73 5.60
N PRO A 72 1.65 -12.22 5.60
CA PRO A 72 2.19 -12.96 6.74
C PRO A 72 2.35 -12.11 8.00
N ARG A 73 2.14 -10.79 7.91
CA ARG A 73 2.26 -9.89 9.05
C ARG A 73 1.09 -9.95 10.00
N GLY A 74 -0.04 -10.52 9.60
CA GLY A 74 -1.20 -10.69 10.46
C GLY A 74 -2.51 -10.35 9.76
N SER A 75 -3.63 -10.52 10.48
CA SER A 75 -4.98 -10.36 9.95
C SER A 75 -5.34 -8.91 9.63
N GLU A 76 -4.57 -7.96 10.12
CA GLU A 76 -4.75 -6.52 9.82
C GLU A 76 -4.03 -6.12 8.55
N TRP A 77 -3.19 -6.98 7.98
CA TRP A 77 -2.36 -6.65 6.83
C TRP A 77 -2.85 -7.36 5.59
N VAL A 78 -2.80 -6.64 4.47
CA VAL A 78 -3.05 -7.24 3.15
C VAL A 78 -1.85 -6.97 2.26
N ALA A 79 -1.59 -7.90 1.35
CA ALA A 79 -0.54 -7.78 0.35
C ALA A 79 -1.19 -7.63 -1.03
N PHE A 80 -0.72 -6.67 -1.79
CA PHE A 80 -1.22 -6.37 -3.12
C PHE A 80 -0.07 -6.43 -4.12
N ARG A 81 -0.18 -7.34 -5.08
CA ARG A 81 0.80 -7.50 -6.17
C ARG A 81 0.07 -7.35 -7.50
N PRO A 82 -0.02 -6.15 -8.07
CA PRO A 82 -0.77 -5.96 -9.30
C PRO A 82 -0.07 -6.55 -10.50
N GLY A 83 -0.82 -7.24 -11.34
CA GLY A 83 -0.38 -7.62 -12.68
C GLY A 83 -0.54 -6.48 -13.66
N LEU A 84 -1.45 -5.55 -13.36
CA LEU A 84 -1.74 -4.38 -14.18
C LEU A 84 -2.17 -3.23 -13.27
N MET A 85 -1.58 -2.07 -13.47
CA MET A 85 -1.97 -0.85 -12.73
C MET A 85 -2.99 -0.06 -13.56
N ASP A 86 -4.21 -0.56 -13.61
CA ASP A 86 -5.33 0.14 -14.23
C ASP A 86 -5.99 1.11 -13.23
N HIS A 87 -7.05 1.78 -13.65
CA HIS A 87 -7.75 2.76 -12.80
C HIS A 87 -8.30 2.12 -11.53
N GLU A 88 -8.84 0.91 -11.63
CA GLU A 88 -9.40 0.22 -10.47
C GLU A 88 -8.31 -0.14 -9.47
N ALA A 89 -7.17 -0.62 -9.94
CA ALA A 89 -6.03 -0.92 -9.07
C ALA A 89 -5.53 0.35 -8.40
N ALA A 90 -5.39 1.45 -9.15
CA ALA A 90 -4.93 2.72 -8.60
C ALA A 90 -5.90 3.26 -7.54
N ASP A 91 -7.20 3.14 -7.78
CA ASP A 91 -8.21 3.58 -6.81
C ASP A 91 -8.16 2.76 -5.53
N ARG A 92 -7.98 1.44 -5.65
CA ARG A 92 -7.85 0.57 -4.47
C ARG A 92 -6.63 0.93 -3.64
N VAL A 93 -5.47 1.07 -4.28
CA VAL A 93 -4.22 1.43 -3.59
C VAL A 93 -4.37 2.77 -2.87
N THR A 94 -4.92 3.76 -3.54
CA THR A 94 -5.14 5.08 -2.96
C THR A 94 -6.05 4.99 -1.73
N ALA A 95 -7.16 4.28 -1.86
CA ALA A 95 -8.12 4.12 -0.76
C ALA A 95 -7.50 3.37 0.42
N TRP A 96 -6.76 2.30 0.15
CA TRP A 96 -6.13 1.51 1.22
C TRP A 96 -5.03 2.29 1.92
N PHE A 97 -4.21 3.02 1.17
CA PHE A 97 -3.18 3.86 1.78
C PHE A 97 -3.80 4.90 2.70
N GLN A 98 -4.84 5.58 2.23
CA GLN A 98 -5.53 6.59 3.02
C GLN A 98 -6.20 5.99 4.26
N ALA A 99 -6.85 4.84 4.11
CA ALA A 99 -7.48 4.15 5.25
C ALA A 99 -6.44 3.72 6.27
N ALA A 100 -5.32 3.19 5.83
CA ALA A 100 -4.23 2.78 6.71
C ALA A 100 -3.61 3.98 7.43
N ALA A 101 -3.44 5.09 6.73
CA ALA A 101 -2.92 6.32 7.32
C ALA A 101 -3.86 6.88 8.39
N ARG A 102 -5.17 6.88 8.12
CA ARG A 102 -6.16 7.33 9.11
C ARG A 102 -6.14 6.46 10.36
N ARG A 103 -6.03 5.16 10.18
CA ARG A 103 -5.94 4.21 11.29
C ARG A 103 -4.68 4.47 12.12
N ALA A 104 -3.56 4.75 11.48
CA ALA A 104 -2.29 5.03 12.16
C ALA A 104 -2.33 6.38 12.91
N THR A 105 -3.12 7.31 12.44
CA THR A 105 -3.25 8.63 13.07
C THR A 105 -4.01 8.54 14.39
N GLY A 106 -4.84 7.57 14.52
CA GLY A 106 -5.52 7.45 15.75
C GLY A 106 -6.82 6.86 15.78
#